data_2d3b332984dc27c0214b462be51d9faa
#
_entry.id   2d3b332984dc27c0214b462be51d9faa
#
_cell.length_a   1.000
_cell.length_b   1.000
_cell.length_c   1.000
_cell.angle_alpha   90.00
_cell.angle_beta   90.00
_cell.angle_gamma   90.00
#
_symmetry.space_group_name_H-M   'P 1'
#
loop_
_entity.id
_entity.type
_entity.pdbx_description
1 polymer ?
#
loop_
_entity_poly.entity_id
_entity_poly.type
_entity_poly.pdbx_seq_one_letter_code
_entity_poly.pdbx_strand_id
1 'polypeptide(L)'
;MIDTHSHIYEPEFAADREEVIQRAKQVGVEQILLPNINAESIGSMLSLCRLHPECCFPMIGLHPTDVEPANYKQTLSDMEKLLEEPEHPFIAIGEVGLDYYWDKSNAKEQEAAFRTQIEWAIRYSLPLSIHARSAHRQLVTALTEYRGEALSGVFHCFGGTAEEAHELLDFPDFVLGIGGVVTYKKSTLPEVLATVPLERIVLETDSPYLAPVPYRGKRNESEYIVEVLRKIASIYNVEEKQAEFITNDNAKRIFRRMNTQISNENNKKCT
;
A
#
# COMPACT_ATOMS: atom_id res chain seq x y z
N MET A 1 -12.72 -7.05 5.82
CA MET A 1 -11.28 -7.00 5.40
C MET A 1 -10.88 -5.59 4.98
N ILE A 2 -9.58 -5.28 5.06
CA ILE A 2 -8.97 -4.06 4.52
C ILE A 2 -8.00 -4.44 3.41
N ASP A 3 -8.20 -3.92 2.20
CA ASP A 3 -7.25 -4.02 1.10
C ASP A 3 -6.31 -2.80 1.18
N THR A 4 -5.07 -3.01 1.63
CA THR A 4 -4.17 -1.91 1.95
C THR A 4 -3.45 -1.33 0.74
N HIS A 5 -3.64 -1.89 -0.47
CA HIS A 5 -3.01 -1.40 -1.69
C HIS A 5 -3.77 -1.86 -2.94
N SER A 6 -4.40 -0.93 -3.65
CA SER A 6 -5.16 -1.21 -4.87
C SER A 6 -5.24 0.02 -5.77
N HIS A 7 -5.09 -0.16 -7.08
CA HIS A 7 -5.18 0.89 -8.10
C HIS A 7 -6.50 0.85 -8.88
N ILE A 8 -7.63 0.59 -8.20
CA ILE A 8 -8.96 0.49 -8.86
C ILE A 8 -9.44 1.80 -9.52
N TYR A 9 -8.72 2.91 -9.33
CA TYR A 9 -8.96 4.17 -10.03
C TYR A 9 -8.38 4.18 -11.47
N GLU A 10 -7.52 3.23 -11.82
CA GLU A 10 -6.86 3.12 -13.12
C GLU A 10 -7.83 2.83 -14.27
N PRO A 11 -7.43 3.16 -15.53
CA PRO A 11 -8.27 2.99 -16.72
C PRO A 11 -8.76 1.56 -16.95
N GLU A 12 -8.03 0.54 -16.51
CA GLU A 12 -8.38 -0.87 -16.59
C GLU A 12 -9.72 -1.21 -15.95
N PHE A 13 -10.16 -0.38 -15.01
CA PHE A 13 -11.43 -0.51 -14.30
C PHE A 13 -12.52 0.44 -14.80
N ALA A 14 -12.25 1.26 -15.80
CA ALA A 14 -13.18 2.31 -16.22
C ALA A 14 -14.56 1.78 -16.65
N ALA A 15 -14.61 0.56 -17.20
CA ALA A 15 -15.84 -0.04 -17.71
C ALA A 15 -16.75 -0.64 -16.62
N ASP A 16 -16.17 -1.07 -15.46
CA ASP A 16 -16.90 -1.84 -14.44
C ASP A 16 -16.44 -1.54 -13.01
N ARG A 17 -15.86 -0.36 -12.78
CA ARG A 17 -15.30 0.03 -11.47
C ARG A 17 -16.29 -0.04 -10.32
N GLU A 18 -17.52 0.38 -10.57
CA GLU A 18 -18.57 0.34 -9.57
C GLU A 18 -18.92 -1.11 -9.18
N GLU A 19 -19.01 -1.98 -10.17
CA GLU A 19 -19.26 -3.41 -9.96
C GLU A 19 -18.10 -4.07 -9.20
N VAL A 20 -16.84 -3.68 -9.48
CA VAL A 20 -15.64 -4.14 -8.74
C VAL A 20 -15.76 -3.79 -7.25
N ILE A 21 -16.12 -2.55 -6.93
CA ILE A 21 -16.32 -2.12 -5.54
C ILE A 21 -17.46 -2.89 -4.88
N GLN A 22 -18.56 -3.12 -5.59
CA GLN A 22 -19.68 -3.88 -5.06
C GLN A 22 -19.29 -5.35 -4.80
N ARG A 23 -18.54 -6.00 -5.70
CA ARG A 23 -18.02 -7.36 -5.48
C ARG A 23 -17.12 -7.42 -4.26
N ALA A 24 -16.22 -6.45 -4.09
CA ALA A 24 -15.35 -6.34 -2.93
C ALA A 24 -16.17 -6.24 -1.62
N LYS A 25 -17.20 -5.38 -1.58
CA LYS A 25 -18.11 -5.24 -0.42
C LYS A 25 -18.87 -6.54 -0.12
N GLN A 26 -19.32 -7.27 -1.14
CA GLN A 26 -20.05 -8.54 -0.96
C GLN A 26 -19.22 -9.62 -0.26
N VAL A 27 -17.90 -9.62 -0.43
CA VAL A 27 -16.98 -10.55 0.25
C VAL A 27 -16.43 -10.00 1.57
N GLY A 28 -16.91 -8.83 2.02
CA GLY A 28 -16.52 -8.24 3.30
C GLY A 28 -15.29 -7.32 3.25
N VAL A 29 -14.88 -6.83 2.07
CA VAL A 29 -13.91 -5.74 1.99
C VAL A 29 -14.61 -4.43 2.33
N GLU A 30 -14.24 -3.82 3.43
CA GLU A 30 -14.84 -2.59 3.95
C GLU A 30 -14.04 -1.36 3.54
N GLN A 31 -12.71 -1.47 3.47
CA GLN A 31 -11.81 -0.37 3.12
C GLN A 31 -10.82 -0.81 2.04
N ILE A 32 -10.58 0.09 1.10
CA ILE A 32 -9.63 -0.04 -0.01
C ILE A 32 -8.74 1.19 -0.01
N LEU A 33 -7.44 0.99 0.17
CA LEU A 33 -6.46 2.06 0.23
C LEU A 33 -5.83 2.24 -1.15
N LEU A 34 -5.86 3.47 -1.65
CA LEU A 34 -5.52 3.81 -3.01
C LEU A 34 -4.20 4.60 -3.05
N PRO A 35 -3.07 3.95 -3.29
CA PRO A 35 -1.81 4.65 -3.47
C PRO A 35 -1.78 5.37 -4.81
N ASN A 36 -1.16 6.56 -4.84
CA ASN A 36 -0.97 7.33 -6.06
C ASN A 36 0.29 6.88 -6.81
N ILE A 37 0.28 6.95 -8.14
CA ILE A 37 1.42 6.61 -8.98
C ILE A 37 2.17 7.86 -9.42
N ASN A 38 1.45 8.84 -9.97
CA ASN A 38 2.03 10.06 -10.55
C ASN A 38 1.04 11.23 -10.45
N ALA A 39 1.42 12.41 -10.96
CA ALA A 39 0.57 13.60 -10.93
C ALA A 39 -0.75 13.41 -11.70
N GLU A 40 -0.74 12.65 -12.78
CA GLU A 40 -1.90 12.46 -13.66
C GLU A 40 -2.99 11.61 -12.99
N SER A 41 -2.60 10.64 -12.17
CA SER A 41 -3.51 9.71 -11.49
C SER A 41 -4.22 10.31 -10.28
N ILE A 42 -3.73 11.44 -9.71
CA ILE A 42 -4.32 12.10 -8.52
C ILE A 42 -5.81 12.42 -8.73
N GLY A 43 -6.14 12.98 -9.90
CA GLY A 43 -7.50 13.43 -10.18
C GLY A 43 -8.53 12.28 -10.19
N SER A 44 -8.22 11.16 -10.84
CA SER A 44 -9.07 9.97 -10.91
C SER A 44 -9.21 9.31 -9.54
N MET A 45 -8.11 9.15 -8.82
CA MET A 45 -8.09 8.59 -7.47
C MET A 45 -8.94 9.41 -6.49
N LEU A 46 -8.74 10.74 -6.42
CA LEU A 46 -9.51 11.61 -5.53
C LEU A 46 -10.99 11.66 -5.91
N SER A 47 -11.32 11.55 -7.20
CA SER A 47 -12.71 11.49 -7.64
C SER A 47 -13.39 10.21 -7.16
N LEU A 48 -12.70 9.08 -7.21
CA LEU A 48 -13.20 7.81 -6.69
C LEU A 48 -13.41 7.86 -5.17
N CYS A 49 -12.46 8.41 -4.42
CA CYS A 49 -12.58 8.57 -2.96
C CYS A 49 -13.76 9.47 -2.58
N ARG A 50 -14.03 10.53 -3.34
CA ARG A 50 -15.21 11.37 -3.09
C ARG A 50 -16.55 10.65 -3.35
N LEU A 51 -16.59 9.72 -4.30
CA LEU A 51 -17.77 8.89 -4.58
C LEU A 51 -17.98 7.80 -3.52
N HIS A 52 -16.91 7.30 -2.92
CA HIS A 52 -16.94 6.22 -1.93
C HIS A 52 -16.16 6.58 -0.65
N PRO A 53 -16.53 7.66 0.06
CA PRO A 53 -15.74 8.20 1.18
C PRO A 53 -15.66 7.26 2.39
N GLU A 54 -16.57 6.30 2.50
CA GLU A 54 -16.56 5.29 3.56
C GLU A 54 -15.69 4.06 3.22
N CYS A 55 -15.29 3.90 1.95
CA CYS A 55 -14.64 2.70 1.45
C CYS A 55 -13.25 2.97 0.86
N CYS A 56 -13.06 4.09 0.15
CA CYS A 56 -11.85 4.38 -0.62
C CYS A 56 -11.05 5.50 0.03
N PHE A 57 -9.78 5.26 0.31
CA PHE A 57 -8.90 6.17 1.04
C PHE A 57 -7.63 6.47 0.25
N PRO A 58 -7.35 7.76 -0.11
CA PRO A 58 -6.23 8.10 -0.98
C PRO A 58 -4.92 8.21 -0.22
N MET A 59 -3.84 7.82 -0.88
CA MET A 59 -2.47 8.17 -0.52
C MET A 59 -1.89 9.11 -1.56
N ILE A 60 -0.80 9.81 -1.26
CA ILE A 60 -0.11 10.67 -2.23
C ILE A 60 1.36 10.30 -2.31
N GLY A 61 1.86 10.11 -3.52
CA GLY A 61 3.26 9.78 -3.76
C GLY A 61 3.59 9.78 -5.25
N LEU A 62 4.88 9.87 -5.56
CA LEU A 62 5.44 9.68 -6.87
C LEU A 62 6.13 8.31 -6.90
N HIS A 63 5.57 7.39 -7.68
CA HIS A 63 6.12 6.04 -7.84
C HIS A 63 7.52 6.08 -8.46
N PRO A 64 8.46 5.21 -8.06
CA PRO A 64 9.84 5.26 -8.57
C PRO A 64 9.97 5.13 -10.09
N THR A 65 9.08 4.39 -10.77
CA THR A 65 9.10 4.27 -12.23
C THR A 65 8.68 5.55 -12.96
N ASP A 66 7.99 6.45 -12.27
CA ASP A 66 7.52 7.74 -12.79
C ASP A 66 8.44 8.91 -12.39
N VAL A 67 9.58 8.61 -11.76
CA VAL A 67 10.60 9.60 -11.45
C VAL A 67 11.39 9.95 -12.70
N GLU A 68 11.01 11.01 -13.37
CA GLU A 68 11.71 11.53 -14.55
C GLU A 68 12.79 12.55 -14.15
N PRO A 69 14.08 12.34 -14.50
CA PRO A 69 15.18 13.23 -14.12
C PRO A 69 14.94 14.71 -14.44
N ALA A 70 14.23 14.97 -15.53
CA ALA A 70 14.00 16.33 -16.01
C ALA A 70 13.03 17.16 -15.17
N ASN A 71 12.05 16.51 -14.50
CA ASN A 71 10.91 17.23 -13.89
C ASN A 71 10.47 16.74 -12.51
N TYR A 72 11.00 15.60 -11.99
CA TYR A 72 10.52 15.01 -10.73
C TYR A 72 10.48 15.99 -9.54
N LYS A 73 11.43 16.93 -9.47
CA LYS A 73 11.46 17.93 -8.39
C LYS A 73 10.27 18.87 -8.46
N GLN A 74 9.88 19.28 -9.66
CA GLN A 74 8.68 20.11 -9.85
C GLN A 74 7.43 19.29 -9.53
N THR A 75 7.35 18.04 -10.00
CA THR A 75 6.25 17.13 -9.70
C THR A 75 6.07 16.95 -8.19
N LEU A 76 7.16 16.68 -7.45
CA LEU A 76 7.12 16.58 -6.00
C LEU A 76 6.67 17.89 -5.34
N SER A 77 7.20 19.03 -5.79
CA SER A 77 6.80 20.35 -5.27
C SER A 77 5.30 20.62 -5.47
N ASP A 78 4.73 20.19 -6.59
CA ASP A 78 3.30 20.39 -6.86
C ASP A 78 2.44 19.40 -6.05
N MET A 79 2.91 18.18 -5.82
CA MET A 79 2.25 17.22 -4.93
C MET A 79 2.28 17.68 -3.46
N GLU A 80 3.40 18.24 -2.99
CA GLU A 80 3.53 18.72 -1.61
C GLU A 80 2.53 19.83 -1.29
N LYS A 81 2.21 20.70 -2.24
CA LYS A 81 1.16 21.73 -2.07
C LYS A 81 -0.21 21.15 -1.70
N LEU A 82 -0.51 19.92 -2.17
CA LEU A 82 -1.75 19.23 -1.79
C LEU A 82 -1.71 18.72 -0.34
N LEU A 83 -0.53 18.43 0.21
CA LEU A 83 -0.34 18.08 1.62
C LEU A 83 -0.35 19.31 2.54
N GLU A 84 -0.03 20.48 2.02
CA GLU A 84 -0.07 21.74 2.78
C GLU A 84 -1.52 22.22 3.06
N GLU A 85 -2.50 21.71 2.31
CA GLU A 85 -3.92 22.00 2.55
C GLU A 85 -4.37 21.44 3.90
N PRO A 86 -4.94 22.24 4.83
CA PRO A 86 -5.26 21.82 6.18
C PRO A 86 -6.18 20.57 6.27
N GLU A 87 -7.10 20.46 5.31
CA GLU A 87 -8.10 19.39 5.25
C GLU A 87 -7.80 18.35 4.14
N HIS A 88 -6.53 18.20 3.77
CA HIS A 88 -6.17 17.23 2.74
C HIS A 88 -6.66 15.81 3.08
N PRO A 89 -7.15 15.02 2.10
CA PRO A 89 -7.77 13.73 2.37
C PRO A 89 -6.76 12.57 2.51
N PHE A 90 -5.49 12.79 2.26
CA PHE A 90 -4.50 11.71 2.20
C PHE A 90 -4.24 11.07 3.56
N ILE A 91 -4.25 9.73 3.57
CA ILE A 91 -4.05 8.93 4.78
C ILE A 91 -2.61 8.40 4.92
N ALA A 92 -1.82 8.46 3.86
CA ALA A 92 -0.43 8.00 3.79
C ALA A 92 0.34 8.69 2.67
N ILE A 93 1.66 8.57 2.70
CA ILE A 93 2.56 8.88 1.58
C ILE A 93 2.81 7.57 0.82
N GLY A 94 2.30 7.50 -0.40
CA GLY A 94 2.39 6.28 -1.22
C GLY A 94 1.69 6.41 -2.59
N GLU A 95 2.19 5.70 -3.55
CA GLU A 95 3.24 4.69 -3.55
C GLU A 95 4.61 5.34 -3.78
N VAL A 96 5.58 5.00 -2.95
CA VAL A 96 6.91 5.62 -2.98
C VAL A 96 7.98 4.54 -2.82
N GLY A 97 9.22 4.83 -3.15
CA GLY A 97 10.29 3.85 -2.94
C GLY A 97 11.27 3.76 -4.10
N LEU A 98 11.75 2.53 -4.39
CA LEU A 98 12.79 2.29 -5.37
C LEU A 98 12.46 1.09 -6.27
N ASP A 99 12.61 1.25 -7.58
CA ASP A 99 12.51 0.17 -8.58
C ASP A 99 13.74 0.16 -9.48
N TYR A 100 14.59 -0.85 -9.32
CA TYR A 100 15.79 -1.04 -10.11
C TYR A 100 15.69 -2.25 -11.06
N TYR A 101 14.47 -2.74 -11.26
CA TYR A 101 14.23 -3.87 -12.15
C TYR A 101 14.18 -3.44 -13.62
N TRP A 102 13.44 -2.37 -13.94
CA TRP A 102 13.23 -1.93 -15.30
C TRP A 102 14.36 -1.05 -15.80
N ASP A 103 14.74 -0.04 -15.04
CA ASP A 103 15.79 0.91 -15.39
C ASP A 103 16.53 1.38 -14.13
N LYS A 104 17.85 1.51 -14.24
CA LYS A 104 18.72 2.05 -13.19
C LYS A 104 19.35 3.38 -13.55
N SER A 105 19.06 3.91 -14.74
CA SER A 105 19.68 5.14 -15.23
C SER A 105 19.31 6.36 -14.38
N ASN A 106 18.11 6.33 -13.77
CA ASN A 106 17.59 7.36 -12.87
C ASN A 106 17.63 6.97 -11.37
N ALA A 107 18.48 6.01 -10.99
CA ALA A 107 18.54 5.52 -9.59
C ALA A 107 18.80 6.63 -8.58
N LYS A 108 19.63 7.62 -8.90
CA LYS A 108 19.93 8.77 -8.01
C LYS A 108 18.71 9.66 -7.82
N GLU A 109 17.96 9.88 -8.87
CA GLU A 109 16.73 10.66 -8.86
C GLU A 109 15.63 9.93 -8.08
N GLN A 110 15.49 8.61 -8.24
CA GLN A 110 14.59 7.79 -7.43
C GLN A 110 14.95 7.88 -5.94
N GLU A 111 16.23 7.72 -5.58
CA GLU A 111 16.68 7.86 -4.19
C GLU A 111 16.40 9.26 -3.63
N ALA A 112 16.65 10.32 -4.41
CA ALA A 112 16.37 11.69 -4.00
C ALA A 112 14.86 11.93 -3.81
N ALA A 113 14.03 11.44 -4.74
CA ALA A 113 12.58 11.52 -4.65
C ALA A 113 12.04 10.74 -3.44
N PHE A 114 12.58 9.55 -3.17
CA PHE A 114 12.19 8.75 -2.02
C PHE A 114 12.52 9.45 -0.70
N ARG A 115 13.73 10.03 -0.54
CA ARG A 115 14.10 10.82 0.64
C ARG A 115 13.16 12.01 0.87
N THR A 116 12.87 12.77 -0.17
CA THR A 116 11.90 13.88 -0.08
C THR A 116 10.55 13.39 0.46
N GLN A 117 10.07 12.24 -0.01
CA GLN A 117 8.79 11.68 0.40
C GLN A 117 8.83 11.04 1.81
N ILE A 118 9.99 10.54 2.27
CA ILE A 118 10.21 10.19 3.68
C ILE A 118 10.10 11.44 4.56
N GLU A 119 10.69 12.56 4.14
CA GLU A 119 10.60 13.83 4.87
C GLU A 119 9.15 14.36 4.95
N TRP A 120 8.32 14.13 3.91
CA TRP A 120 6.89 14.41 4.00
C TRP A 120 6.19 13.51 5.03
N ALA A 121 6.49 12.21 5.04
CA ALA A 121 5.90 11.29 6.02
C ALA A 121 6.17 11.75 7.45
N ILE A 122 7.40 12.21 7.74
CA ILE A 122 7.79 12.78 9.04
C ILE A 122 7.02 14.09 9.30
N ARG A 123 7.08 15.04 8.37
CA ARG A 123 6.50 16.39 8.50
C ARG A 123 4.99 16.35 8.72
N TYR A 124 4.28 15.53 7.97
CA TYR A 124 2.82 15.44 8.01
C TYR A 124 2.31 14.32 8.93
N SER A 125 3.23 13.59 9.60
CA SER A 125 2.90 12.45 10.48
C SER A 125 2.02 11.40 9.77
N LEU A 126 2.37 11.06 8.54
CA LEU A 126 1.69 10.07 7.72
C LEU A 126 2.56 8.81 7.56
N PRO A 127 1.97 7.60 7.52
CA PRO A 127 2.71 6.39 7.23
C PRO A 127 3.15 6.34 5.75
N LEU A 128 4.14 5.49 5.46
CA LEU A 128 4.63 5.22 4.12
C LEU A 128 3.99 3.95 3.54
N SER A 129 3.63 3.95 2.26
CA SER A 129 3.40 2.75 1.46
C SER A 129 4.56 2.61 0.48
N ILE A 130 5.44 1.63 0.74
CA ILE A 130 6.76 1.55 0.12
C ILE A 130 6.82 0.44 -0.91
N HIS A 131 7.14 0.80 -2.14
CA HIS A 131 7.53 -0.06 -3.23
C HIS A 131 9.03 -0.39 -3.17
N ALA A 132 9.38 -1.67 -3.33
CA ALA A 132 10.77 -2.10 -3.41
C ALA A 132 10.94 -3.23 -4.42
N ARG A 133 11.61 -2.95 -5.53
CA ARG A 133 11.90 -3.97 -6.54
C ARG A 133 13.35 -3.93 -6.97
N SER A 134 14.09 -5.03 -6.72
CA SER A 134 15.53 -5.14 -7.00
C SER A 134 16.38 -4.03 -6.34
N ALA A 135 15.91 -3.44 -5.23
CA ALA A 135 16.48 -2.27 -4.57
C ALA A 135 16.54 -2.38 -3.04
N HIS A 136 16.41 -3.59 -2.47
CA HIS A 136 16.31 -3.83 -1.03
C HIS A 136 17.40 -3.12 -0.23
N ARG A 137 18.68 -3.33 -0.57
CA ARG A 137 19.81 -2.72 0.14
C ARG A 137 19.77 -1.20 0.13
N GLN A 138 19.45 -0.59 -1.01
CA GLN A 138 19.38 0.87 -1.14
C GLN A 138 18.20 1.43 -0.34
N LEU A 139 17.08 0.71 -0.35
CA LEU A 139 15.90 1.07 0.44
C LEU A 139 16.22 1.07 1.94
N VAL A 140 16.81 0.00 2.46
CA VAL A 140 17.23 -0.10 3.87
C VAL A 140 18.24 0.97 4.22
N THR A 141 19.21 1.25 3.34
CA THR A 141 20.19 2.33 3.54
C THR A 141 19.49 3.68 3.67
N ALA A 142 18.57 4.00 2.76
CA ALA A 142 17.83 5.26 2.81
C ALA A 142 17.00 5.40 4.09
N LEU A 143 16.25 4.37 4.48
CA LEU A 143 15.44 4.38 5.71
C LEU A 143 16.31 4.48 6.99
N THR A 144 17.51 3.88 6.98
CA THR A 144 18.41 3.89 8.14
C THR A 144 18.89 5.31 8.48
N GLU A 145 18.96 6.21 7.50
CA GLU A 145 19.33 7.61 7.73
C GLU A 145 18.30 8.36 8.61
N TYR A 146 17.07 7.86 8.66
CA TYR A 146 15.97 8.41 9.45
C TYR A 146 15.64 7.58 10.70
N ARG A 147 16.57 6.71 11.15
CA ARG A 147 16.38 5.96 12.42
C ARG A 147 16.28 6.94 13.59
N GLY A 148 15.21 6.80 14.36
CA GLY A 148 14.90 7.70 15.49
C GLY A 148 13.80 8.71 15.19
N GLU A 149 13.44 8.87 13.91
CA GLU A 149 12.24 9.61 13.53
C GLU A 149 10.98 8.74 13.70
N ALA A 150 9.84 9.40 13.87
CA ALA A 150 8.55 8.71 14.05
C ALA A 150 8.00 8.21 12.69
N LEU A 151 8.70 7.26 12.06
CA LEU A 151 8.30 6.64 10.80
C LEU A 151 7.53 5.36 11.04
N SER A 152 6.48 5.16 10.25
CA SER A 152 5.72 3.92 10.18
C SER A 152 5.30 3.63 8.73
N GLY A 153 4.91 2.40 8.43
CA GLY A 153 4.47 2.12 7.07
C GLY A 153 4.29 0.65 6.73
N VAL A 154 4.10 0.43 5.45
CA VAL A 154 3.96 -0.89 4.83
C VAL A 154 5.03 -1.04 3.76
N PHE A 155 5.80 -2.11 3.82
CA PHE A 155 6.56 -2.59 2.67
C PHE A 155 5.59 -3.38 1.80
N HIS A 156 5.01 -2.69 0.83
CA HIS A 156 4.00 -3.21 -0.08
C HIS A 156 4.58 -4.32 -0.97
N CYS A 157 3.74 -5.26 -1.34
CA CYS A 157 4.03 -6.37 -2.25
C CYS A 157 5.31 -7.13 -1.90
N PHE A 158 5.53 -7.37 -0.58
CA PHE A 158 6.74 -8.03 -0.13
C PHE A 158 6.88 -9.43 -0.77
N GLY A 159 8.04 -9.67 -1.38
CA GLY A 159 8.36 -10.92 -2.09
C GLY A 159 9.80 -11.38 -1.86
N GLY A 160 10.46 -10.87 -0.81
CA GLY A 160 11.86 -11.13 -0.50
C GLY A 160 12.12 -12.42 0.28
N THR A 161 13.36 -12.57 0.77
CA THR A 161 13.82 -13.66 1.63
C THR A 161 13.44 -13.45 3.09
N ALA A 162 13.66 -14.48 3.95
CA ALA A 162 13.46 -14.34 5.38
C ALA A 162 14.41 -13.32 6.02
N GLU A 163 15.66 -13.27 5.55
CA GLU A 163 16.65 -12.29 5.99
C GLU A 163 16.20 -10.87 5.66
N GLU A 164 15.72 -10.65 4.43
CA GLU A 164 15.18 -9.35 3.99
C GLU A 164 13.93 -8.97 4.78
N ALA A 165 13.04 -9.92 5.08
CA ALA A 165 11.87 -9.67 5.92
C ALA A 165 12.27 -9.20 7.32
N HIS A 166 13.22 -9.88 7.97
CA HIS A 166 13.68 -9.52 9.30
C HIS A 166 14.39 -8.16 9.30
N GLU A 167 15.24 -7.87 8.28
CA GLU A 167 15.91 -6.57 8.16
C GLU A 167 14.92 -5.40 8.01
N LEU A 168 13.86 -5.59 7.22
CA LEU A 168 12.79 -4.60 7.09
C LEU A 168 11.99 -4.44 8.39
N LEU A 169 11.77 -5.53 9.12
CA LEU A 169 11.04 -5.52 10.38
C LEU A 169 11.86 -5.06 11.59
N ASP A 170 13.18 -4.80 11.42
CA ASP A 170 14.00 -4.04 12.36
C ASP A 170 13.56 -2.56 12.48
N PHE A 171 12.73 -2.09 11.55
CA PHE A 171 11.96 -0.86 11.71
C PHE A 171 10.66 -1.18 12.46
N PRO A 172 10.51 -0.78 13.75
CA PRO A 172 9.50 -1.34 14.65
C PRO A 172 8.05 -1.06 14.24
N ASP A 173 7.80 0.09 13.63
CA ASP A 173 6.47 0.53 13.23
C ASP A 173 6.14 0.26 11.75
N PHE A 174 6.89 -0.65 11.13
CA PHE A 174 6.60 -1.12 9.77
C PHE A 174 6.03 -2.54 9.76
N VAL A 175 5.27 -2.86 8.73
CA VAL A 175 4.67 -4.16 8.47
C VAL A 175 4.89 -4.56 7.01
N LEU A 176 4.70 -5.85 6.70
CA LEU A 176 4.78 -6.37 5.33
C LEU A 176 3.38 -6.43 4.71
N GLY A 177 3.23 -5.88 3.50
CA GLY A 177 2.05 -6.04 2.66
C GLY A 177 2.13 -7.35 1.88
N ILE A 178 1.14 -8.21 2.06
CA ILE A 178 1.11 -9.54 1.45
C ILE A 178 -0.07 -9.65 0.49
N GLY A 179 0.25 -9.82 -0.79
CA GLY A 179 -0.71 -9.95 -1.89
C GLY A 179 -0.76 -11.33 -2.52
N GLY A 180 -1.36 -11.39 -3.72
CA GLY A 180 -1.68 -12.63 -4.44
C GLY A 180 -0.52 -13.61 -4.67
N VAL A 181 0.73 -13.12 -4.70
CA VAL A 181 1.96 -13.93 -4.90
C VAL A 181 2.11 -15.04 -3.85
N VAL A 182 1.61 -14.84 -2.63
CA VAL A 182 1.66 -15.87 -1.56
C VAL A 182 0.93 -17.16 -1.93
N THR A 183 -0.02 -17.08 -2.87
CA THR A 183 -0.81 -18.23 -3.34
C THR A 183 -0.15 -19.02 -4.46
N TYR A 184 0.95 -18.52 -5.04
CA TYR A 184 1.56 -19.14 -6.21
C TYR A 184 2.33 -20.41 -5.84
N LYS A 185 2.18 -21.45 -6.68
CA LYS A 185 2.80 -22.78 -6.44
C LYS A 185 4.34 -22.75 -6.25
N LYS A 186 5.01 -21.77 -6.88
CA LYS A 186 6.48 -21.64 -6.80
C LYS A 186 6.91 -20.52 -5.84
N SER A 187 5.99 -19.89 -5.12
CA SER A 187 6.33 -18.86 -4.15
C SER A 187 7.00 -19.45 -2.93
N THR A 188 8.06 -18.83 -2.48
CA THR A 188 8.75 -19.13 -1.22
C THR A 188 8.19 -18.32 -0.05
N LEU A 189 7.24 -17.43 -0.31
CA LEU A 189 6.62 -16.60 0.74
C LEU A 189 6.01 -17.38 1.89
N PRO A 190 5.35 -18.54 1.69
CA PRO A 190 4.81 -19.30 2.82
C PRO A 190 5.89 -19.69 3.85
N GLU A 191 7.08 -20.10 3.40
CA GLU A 191 8.19 -20.44 4.26
C GLU A 191 8.78 -19.21 4.96
N VAL A 192 8.87 -18.10 4.25
CA VAL A 192 9.34 -16.80 4.81
C VAL A 192 8.37 -16.33 5.89
N LEU A 193 7.08 -16.32 5.60
CA LEU A 193 6.05 -15.81 6.51
C LEU A 193 5.91 -16.68 7.77
N ALA A 194 6.24 -17.96 7.72
CA ALA A 194 6.32 -18.80 8.91
C ALA A 194 7.35 -18.32 9.95
N THR A 195 8.28 -17.42 9.57
CA THR A 195 9.28 -16.81 10.46
C THR A 195 8.91 -15.39 10.92
N VAL A 196 7.79 -14.84 10.42
CA VAL A 196 7.34 -13.48 10.69
C VAL A 196 6.08 -13.52 11.58
N PRO A 197 5.96 -12.68 12.63
CA PRO A 197 4.74 -12.61 13.42
C PRO A 197 3.55 -12.11 12.58
N LEU A 198 2.36 -12.70 12.77
CA LEU A 198 1.15 -12.29 12.05
C LEU A 198 0.78 -10.82 12.33
N GLU A 199 1.15 -10.31 13.50
CA GLU A 199 1.00 -8.90 13.92
C GLU A 199 1.86 -7.92 13.11
N ARG A 200 2.73 -8.43 12.21
CA ARG A 200 3.59 -7.64 11.32
C ARG A 200 3.18 -7.76 9.84
N ILE A 201 1.94 -8.20 9.57
CA ILE A 201 1.42 -8.44 8.23
C ILE A 201 0.13 -7.67 8.01
N VAL A 202 -0.02 -7.07 6.83
CA VAL A 202 -1.30 -6.57 6.28
C VAL A 202 -1.60 -7.28 4.97
N LEU A 203 -2.87 -7.30 4.58
CA LEU A 203 -3.32 -7.89 3.33
C LEU A 203 -3.54 -6.82 2.27
N GLU A 204 -3.24 -7.18 1.03
CA GLU A 204 -3.44 -6.31 -0.12
C GLU A 204 -3.73 -7.11 -1.38
N THR A 205 -4.14 -6.44 -2.45
CA THR A 205 -4.30 -7.07 -3.76
C THR A 205 -3.27 -6.61 -4.77
N ASP A 206 -2.87 -5.36 -4.75
CA ASP A 206 -2.11 -4.70 -5.80
C ASP A 206 -2.86 -4.74 -7.15
N SER A 207 -4.20 -4.71 -7.09
CA SER A 207 -5.03 -4.77 -8.29
C SER A 207 -4.85 -3.52 -9.17
N PRO A 208 -4.73 -3.69 -10.50
CA PRO A 208 -5.12 -4.85 -11.33
C PRO A 208 -4.07 -5.96 -11.46
N TYR A 209 -2.94 -5.87 -10.78
CA TYR A 209 -1.78 -6.76 -10.95
C TYR A 209 -1.86 -7.99 -10.03
N LEU A 210 -1.00 -8.98 -10.29
CA LEU A 210 -0.65 -10.09 -9.40
C LEU A 210 -1.84 -10.92 -8.85
N ALA A 211 -2.87 -11.15 -9.67
CA ALA A 211 -4.05 -11.93 -9.27
C ALA A 211 -3.66 -13.25 -8.59
N PRO A 212 -4.29 -13.61 -7.42
CA PRO A 212 -4.02 -14.85 -6.72
C PRO A 212 -4.50 -16.08 -7.49
N VAL A 213 -4.05 -17.28 -7.09
CA VAL A 213 -4.68 -18.53 -7.51
C VAL A 213 -6.08 -18.60 -6.85
N PRO A 214 -7.17 -18.99 -7.60
CA PRO A 214 -7.16 -19.56 -8.96
C PRO A 214 -7.27 -18.54 -10.10
N TYR A 215 -7.20 -17.24 -9.83
CA TYR A 215 -7.47 -16.18 -10.81
C TYR A 215 -6.26 -15.72 -11.63
N ARG A 216 -5.12 -16.38 -11.52
CA ARG A 216 -3.92 -16.02 -12.29
C ARG A 216 -4.20 -15.85 -13.78
N GLY A 217 -3.63 -14.76 -14.37
CA GLY A 217 -3.82 -14.40 -15.76
C GLY A 217 -5.10 -13.60 -16.05
N LYS A 218 -5.92 -13.34 -15.02
CA LYS A 218 -7.02 -12.37 -15.08
C LYS A 218 -6.59 -11.05 -14.46
N ARG A 219 -7.36 -9.97 -14.73
CA ARG A 219 -7.25 -8.71 -13.99
C ARG A 219 -7.53 -9.02 -12.51
N ASN A 220 -6.65 -8.56 -11.61
CA ASN A 220 -6.86 -8.69 -10.18
C ASN A 220 -7.92 -7.68 -9.71
N GLU A 221 -8.62 -8.01 -8.63
CA GLU A 221 -9.67 -7.19 -8.03
C GLU A 221 -9.62 -7.34 -6.50
N SER A 222 -10.07 -6.31 -5.78
CA SER A 222 -10.08 -6.32 -4.30
C SER A 222 -10.89 -7.49 -3.72
N GLU A 223 -11.90 -8.02 -4.43
CA GLU A 223 -12.63 -9.22 -3.98
C GLU A 223 -11.75 -10.46 -3.84
N TYR A 224 -10.65 -10.54 -4.59
CA TYR A 224 -9.75 -11.70 -4.53
C TYR A 224 -8.83 -11.72 -3.31
N ILE A 225 -8.86 -10.70 -2.46
CA ILE A 225 -8.12 -10.66 -1.19
C ILE A 225 -8.52 -11.84 -0.27
N VAL A 226 -9.70 -12.41 -0.45
CA VAL A 226 -10.16 -13.60 0.28
C VAL A 226 -9.24 -14.81 0.08
N GLU A 227 -8.64 -14.94 -1.11
CA GLU A 227 -7.69 -16.03 -1.39
C GLU A 227 -6.35 -15.80 -0.69
N VAL A 228 -5.94 -14.53 -0.57
CA VAL A 228 -4.77 -14.14 0.22
C VAL A 228 -5.01 -14.45 1.71
N LEU A 229 -6.17 -14.02 2.24
CA LEU A 229 -6.58 -14.27 3.63
C LEU A 229 -6.56 -15.78 3.95
N ARG A 230 -7.20 -16.62 3.11
CA ARG A 230 -7.21 -18.08 3.28
C ARG A 230 -5.81 -18.67 3.33
N LYS A 231 -4.94 -18.19 2.45
CA LYS A 231 -3.56 -18.65 2.41
C LYS A 231 -2.80 -18.24 3.66
N ILE A 232 -2.95 -17.00 4.14
CA ILE A 232 -2.36 -16.52 5.38
C ILE A 232 -2.87 -17.31 6.57
N ALA A 233 -4.17 -17.50 6.72
CA ALA A 233 -4.75 -18.32 7.79
C ALA A 233 -4.16 -19.75 7.82
N SER A 234 -3.99 -20.36 6.63
CA SER A 234 -3.36 -21.68 6.49
C SER A 234 -1.89 -21.69 6.91
N ILE A 235 -1.10 -20.64 6.55
CA ILE A 235 0.34 -20.56 6.92
C ILE A 235 0.50 -20.46 8.43
N TYR A 236 -0.32 -19.64 9.09
CA TYR A 236 -0.25 -19.41 10.54
C TYR A 236 -1.04 -20.43 11.36
N ASN A 237 -1.74 -21.37 10.71
CA ASN A 237 -2.59 -22.38 11.35
C ASN A 237 -3.61 -21.74 12.32
N VAL A 238 -4.30 -20.71 11.85
CA VAL A 238 -5.37 -20.00 12.57
C VAL A 238 -6.66 -19.98 11.73
N GLU A 239 -7.79 -19.70 12.37
CA GLU A 239 -9.05 -19.48 11.66
C GLU A 239 -9.01 -18.22 10.78
N GLU A 240 -9.69 -18.24 9.63
CA GLU A 240 -9.74 -17.08 8.71
C GLU A 240 -10.20 -15.78 9.42
N LYS A 241 -11.21 -15.87 10.30
CA LYS A 241 -11.68 -14.74 11.10
C LYS A 241 -10.62 -14.16 12.04
N GLN A 242 -9.77 -15.02 12.59
CA GLN A 242 -8.67 -14.58 13.46
C GLN A 242 -7.59 -13.89 12.64
N ALA A 243 -7.21 -14.46 11.49
CA ALA A 243 -6.25 -13.83 10.58
C ALA A 243 -6.77 -12.47 10.08
N GLU A 244 -8.05 -12.40 9.68
CA GLU A 244 -8.70 -11.16 9.27
C GLU A 244 -8.67 -10.11 10.39
N PHE A 245 -9.04 -10.49 11.61
CA PHE A 245 -9.04 -9.57 12.75
C PHE A 245 -7.65 -8.97 12.99
N ILE A 246 -6.60 -9.82 13.04
CA ILE A 246 -5.23 -9.38 13.33
C ILE A 246 -4.71 -8.49 12.19
N THR A 247 -4.88 -8.89 10.94
CA THR A 247 -4.38 -8.11 9.79
C THR A 247 -5.11 -6.78 9.61
N ASN A 248 -6.42 -6.74 9.90
CA ASN A 248 -7.19 -5.49 9.95
C ASN A 248 -6.73 -4.57 11.08
N ASP A 249 -6.42 -5.12 12.26
CA ASP A 249 -5.91 -4.33 13.39
C ASP A 249 -4.53 -3.75 13.07
N ASN A 250 -3.66 -4.53 12.43
CA ASN A 250 -2.37 -4.05 11.94
C ASN A 250 -2.56 -2.89 10.95
N ALA A 251 -3.45 -3.01 9.97
CA ALA A 251 -3.74 -1.95 9.01
C ALA A 251 -4.26 -0.67 9.71
N LYS A 252 -5.20 -0.81 10.66
CA LYS A 252 -5.74 0.31 11.45
C LYS A 252 -4.68 0.99 12.32
N ARG A 253 -3.72 0.23 12.84
CA ARG A 253 -2.60 0.74 13.64
C ARG A 253 -1.64 1.57 12.79
N ILE A 254 -1.39 1.18 11.54
CA ILE A 254 -0.54 1.92 10.60
C ILE A 254 -1.31 3.13 10.04
N PHE A 255 -2.48 2.94 9.45
CA PHE A 255 -3.25 3.97 8.75
C PHE A 255 -4.26 4.68 9.68
N ARG A 256 -3.76 5.28 10.76
CA ARG A 256 -4.60 5.87 11.84
C ARG A 256 -5.58 6.94 11.33
N ARG A 257 -5.17 7.73 10.34
CA ARG A 257 -6.00 8.81 9.78
C ARG A 257 -7.25 8.27 9.05
N MET A 258 -7.20 7.08 8.47
CA MET A 258 -8.36 6.38 7.92
C MET A 258 -9.48 6.23 8.97
N ASN A 259 -9.14 5.81 10.20
CA ASN A 259 -10.12 5.62 11.26
C ASN A 259 -10.84 6.92 11.65
N THR A 260 -10.11 8.04 11.65
CA THR A 260 -10.67 9.37 11.94
C THR A 260 -11.63 9.82 10.84
N GLN A 261 -11.30 9.57 9.57
CA GLN A 261 -12.17 9.91 8.44
C GLN A 261 -13.47 9.10 8.48
N ILE A 262 -13.42 7.80 8.74
CA ILE A 262 -14.60 6.93 8.90
C ILE A 262 -15.50 7.44 10.03
N SER A 263 -14.93 7.82 11.17
CA SER A 263 -15.68 8.34 12.31
C SER A 263 -16.40 9.65 11.97
N ASN A 264 -15.76 10.54 11.22
CA ASN A 264 -16.34 11.82 10.79
C ASN A 264 -17.50 11.63 9.80
N GLU A 265 -17.37 10.70 8.84
CA GLU A 265 -18.44 10.39 7.87
C GLU A 265 -19.65 9.75 8.54
N ASN A 266 -19.45 8.86 9.50
CA ASN A 266 -20.54 8.27 10.28
C ASN A 266 -21.30 9.33 11.09
N ASN A 267 -20.62 10.31 11.68
CA ASN A 267 -21.25 11.41 12.40
C ASN A 267 -22.08 12.31 11.47
N LYS A 268 -21.64 12.58 10.25
CA LYS A 268 -22.41 13.37 9.25
C LYS A 268 -23.68 12.67 8.79
N LYS A 269 -23.72 11.33 8.77
CA LYS A 269 -24.92 10.55 8.38
C LYS A 269 -25.97 10.48 9.49
N CYS A 270 -25.60 10.80 10.74
CA CYS A 270 -26.50 10.80 11.90
C CYS A 270 -27.09 12.18 12.20
N THR A 271 -26.69 13.24 11.50
CA THR A 271 -27.20 14.61 11.59
C THR A 271 -28.06 14.96 10.38
#